data_86152e19dd77e51c54f037728271dd51
#
_entry.id   86152e19dd77e51c54f037728271dd51
#
_cell.length_a   1.000
_cell.length_b   1.000
_cell.length_c   1.000
_cell.angle_alpha   90.00
_cell.angle_beta   90.00
_cell.angle_gamma   90.00
#
_symmetry.space_group_name_H-M   'P 1'
#
loop_
_entity.id
_entity.type
_entity.pdbx_description
1 polymer ?
#
loop_
_entity_poly.entity_id
_entity_poly.type
_entity_poly.pdbx_seq_one_letter_code
_entity_poly.pdbx_strand_id
1 'polypeptide(L)'
;MRLTTKAQLERRVRPLITTVLSPKTAVSLYSAMRINFLSDLKEEVPQTIYNPPPKLERILWGIKFRSPIMNAAGMFKNGECYEMVALQGAAAYLGGTSTFNGRVGFYKNGIFLPFVPYPGSRAASNWLGLPNEGDPFVSKR
;
A
#
# COMPACT_ATOMS: atom_id res chain seq x y z
N MET A 1 -3.13 6.09 -18.55
CA MET A 1 -2.00 6.87 -17.96
C MET A 1 -1.30 5.96 -16.97
N ARG A 2 0.03 5.83 -17.05
CA ARG A 2 0.81 4.94 -16.17
C ARG A 2 0.66 5.34 -14.70
N LEU A 3 0.67 4.37 -13.78
CA LEU A 3 0.56 4.64 -12.34
C LEU A 3 1.65 5.57 -11.82
N THR A 4 2.88 5.43 -12.31
CA THR A 4 3.97 6.34 -11.97
C THR A 4 3.65 7.80 -12.30
N THR A 5 3.02 8.06 -13.45
CA THR A 5 2.60 9.42 -13.85
C THR A 5 1.47 9.93 -12.94
N LYS A 6 0.48 9.07 -12.61
CA LYS A 6 -0.59 9.40 -11.67
C LYS A 6 -0.01 9.77 -10.29
N ALA A 7 0.92 8.97 -9.78
CA ALA A 7 1.57 9.19 -8.48
C ALA A 7 2.42 10.48 -8.47
N GLN A 8 3.15 10.77 -9.56
CA GLN A 8 3.93 12.00 -9.67
C GLN A 8 3.04 13.24 -9.73
N LEU A 9 1.95 13.20 -10.48
CA LEU A 9 0.98 14.29 -10.54
C LEU A 9 0.35 14.53 -9.17
N GLU A 10 -0.14 13.47 -8.52
CA GLU A 10 -0.71 13.54 -7.19
C GLU A 10 0.28 14.16 -6.19
N ARG A 11 1.53 13.71 -6.20
CA ARG A 11 2.57 14.26 -5.32
C ARG A 11 2.76 15.77 -5.47
N ARG A 12 2.64 16.28 -6.69
CA ARG A 12 2.78 17.73 -6.96
C ARG A 12 1.57 18.54 -6.49
N VAL A 13 0.36 18.00 -6.67
CA VAL A 13 -0.88 18.71 -6.33
C VAL A 13 -1.34 18.48 -4.89
N ARG A 14 -0.79 17.47 -4.21
CA ARG A 14 -1.15 17.10 -2.83
C ARG A 14 -1.14 18.25 -1.84
N PRO A 15 -0.09 19.10 -1.79
CA PRO A 15 -0.09 20.24 -0.85
C PRO A 15 -1.26 21.19 -1.09
N LEU A 16 -1.58 21.47 -2.35
CA LEU A 16 -2.70 22.33 -2.71
C LEU A 16 -4.04 21.71 -2.29
N ILE A 17 -4.26 20.45 -2.63
CA ILE A 17 -5.49 19.72 -2.27
C ILE A 17 -5.73 19.77 -0.76
N THR A 18 -4.71 19.45 0.03
CA THR A 18 -4.84 19.38 1.49
C THR A 18 -4.92 20.74 2.19
N THR A 19 -4.54 21.82 1.51
CA THR A 19 -4.66 23.19 2.02
C THR A 19 -6.01 23.83 1.67
N VAL A 20 -6.52 23.57 0.46
CA VAL A 20 -7.72 24.21 -0.06
C VAL A 20 -9.00 23.47 0.33
N LEU A 21 -8.97 22.14 0.35
CA LEU A 21 -10.15 21.34 0.65
C LEU A 21 -10.43 21.26 2.16
N SER A 22 -11.71 21.22 2.51
CA SER A 22 -12.10 20.91 3.89
C SER A 22 -11.54 19.53 4.31
N PRO A 23 -11.25 19.30 5.60
CA PRO A 23 -10.74 18.01 6.07
C PRO A 23 -11.61 16.82 5.66
N LYS A 24 -12.93 16.96 5.73
CA LYS A 24 -13.87 15.91 5.29
C LYS A 24 -13.75 15.60 3.81
N THR A 25 -13.68 16.64 2.97
CA THR A 25 -13.54 16.48 1.52
C THR A 25 -12.19 15.86 1.14
N ALA A 26 -11.11 16.29 1.78
CA ALA A 26 -9.78 15.74 1.58
C ALA A 26 -9.75 14.24 1.93
N VAL A 27 -10.29 13.84 3.09
CA VAL A 27 -10.37 12.42 3.48
C VAL A 27 -11.19 11.62 2.48
N SER A 28 -12.35 12.12 2.04
CA SER A 28 -13.20 11.44 1.04
C SER A 28 -12.45 11.22 -0.27
N LEU A 29 -11.82 12.28 -0.79
CA LEU A 29 -11.03 12.22 -2.03
C LEU A 29 -9.88 11.22 -1.93
N TYR A 30 -9.04 11.32 -0.90
CA TYR A 30 -7.88 10.45 -0.75
C TYR A 30 -8.26 8.99 -0.47
N SER A 31 -9.37 8.74 0.22
CA SER A 31 -9.89 7.39 0.42
C SER A 31 -10.29 6.75 -0.91
N ALA A 32 -11.02 7.46 -1.76
CA ALA A 32 -11.40 7.01 -3.09
C ALA A 32 -10.18 6.82 -4.01
N MET A 33 -9.26 7.80 -4.03
CA MET A 33 -8.01 7.72 -4.81
C MET A 33 -7.16 6.52 -4.40
N ARG A 34 -7.06 6.21 -3.10
CA ARG A 34 -6.30 5.07 -2.61
C ARG A 34 -6.91 3.74 -3.09
N ILE A 35 -8.22 3.59 -3.03
CA ILE A 35 -8.91 2.38 -3.50
C ILE A 35 -8.65 2.17 -4.99
N ASN A 36 -8.84 3.19 -5.80
CA ASN A 36 -8.60 3.14 -7.24
C ASN A 36 -7.13 2.86 -7.56
N PHE A 37 -6.19 3.53 -6.86
CA PHE A 37 -4.76 3.29 -7.04
C PHE A 37 -4.36 1.84 -6.74
N LEU A 38 -4.88 1.24 -5.67
CA LEU A 38 -4.60 -0.15 -5.33
C LEU A 38 -5.22 -1.13 -6.33
N SER A 39 -6.40 -0.80 -6.90
CA SER A 39 -6.99 -1.58 -7.98
C SER A 39 -6.11 -1.56 -9.24
N ASP A 40 -5.74 -0.36 -9.69
CA ASP A 40 -4.85 -0.18 -10.84
C ASP A 40 -3.49 -0.89 -10.62
N LEU A 41 -2.95 -0.84 -9.39
CA LEU A 41 -1.65 -1.43 -9.06
C LEU A 41 -1.65 -2.96 -9.16
N LYS A 42 -2.76 -3.62 -8.89
CA LYS A 42 -2.89 -5.08 -9.04
C LYS A 42 -2.77 -5.54 -10.51
N GLU A 43 -3.14 -4.67 -11.43
CA GLU A 43 -3.13 -4.94 -12.87
C GLU A 43 -1.82 -4.49 -13.55
N GLU A 44 -1.00 -3.70 -12.86
CA GLU A 44 0.25 -3.19 -13.44
C GLU A 44 1.37 -4.21 -13.33
N VAL A 45 1.91 -4.63 -14.48
CA VAL A 45 3.13 -5.44 -14.52
C VAL A 45 4.34 -4.53 -14.43
N PRO A 46 5.30 -4.79 -13.52
CA PRO A 46 6.53 -4.01 -13.44
C PRO A 46 7.31 -4.05 -14.75
N GLN A 47 7.64 -2.89 -15.29
CA GLN A 47 8.42 -2.78 -16.54
C GLN A 47 9.92 -3.03 -16.32
N THR A 48 10.38 -2.96 -15.09
CA THR A 48 11.80 -3.11 -14.74
C THR A 48 11.91 -4.08 -13.57
N ILE A 49 12.66 -5.15 -13.78
CA ILE A 49 13.05 -6.08 -12.71
C ILE A 49 14.28 -5.50 -12.04
N TYR A 50 14.23 -5.26 -10.77
CA TYR A 50 15.36 -4.80 -9.98
C TYR A 50 15.99 -5.95 -9.20
N ASN A 51 17.27 -6.23 -9.49
CA ASN A 51 18.06 -7.19 -8.75
C ASN A 51 19.00 -6.45 -7.79
N PRO A 52 18.78 -6.57 -6.47
CA PRO A 52 19.64 -5.92 -5.48
C PRO A 52 21.10 -6.39 -5.61
N PRO A 53 22.09 -5.50 -5.46
CA PRO A 53 23.49 -5.90 -5.44
C PRO A 53 23.78 -6.92 -4.33
N PRO A 54 24.64 -7.95 -4.56
CA PRO A 54 24.93 -8.99 -3.56
C PRO A 54 25.43 -8.45 -2.20
N LYS A 55 26.10 -7.29 -2.20
CA LYS A 55 26.56 -6.62 -0.95
C LYS A 55 25.42 -6.23 0.01
N LEU A 56 24.18 -6.18 -0.48
CA LEU A 56 22.99 -5.89 0.34
C LEU A 56 22.40 -7.14 0.97
N GLU A 57 22.87 -8.33 0.61
CA GLU A 57 22.39 -9.57 1.21
C GLU A 57 22.65 -9.62 2.72
N ARG A 58 21.73 -10.20 3.46
CA ARG A 58 21.82 -10.45 4.89
C ARG A 58 21.31 -11.84 5.20
N ILE A 59 21.95 -12.50 6.17
CA ILE A 59 21.46 -13.75 6.73
C ILE A 59 20.96 -13.47 8.14
N LEU A 60 19.68 -13.69 8.37
CA LEU A 60 19.02 -13.51 9.66
C LEU A 60 18.26 -14.81 9.99
N TRP A 61 18.48 -15.35 11.17
CA TRP A 61 17.84 -16.61 11.60
C TRP A 61 18.03 -17.79 10.63
N GLY A 62 19.18 -17.85 9.96
CA GLY A 62 19.46 -18.86 8.93
C GLY A 62 18.75 -18.65 7.60
N ILE A 63 17.97 -17.59 7.43
CA ILE A 63 17.27 -17.23 6.21
C ILE A 63 18.07 -16.15 5.45
N LYS A 64 18.28 -16.41 4.17
CA LYS A 64 18.97 -15.45 3.27
C LYS A 64 17.98 -14.41 2.73
N PHE A 65 18.22 -13.14 3.07
CA PHE A 65 17.52 -11.99 2.54
C PHE A 65 18.38 -11.30 1.49
N ARG A 66 17.88 -11.17 0.26
CA ARG A 66 18.62 -10.56 -0.87
C ARG A 66 18.81 -9.05 -0.74
N SER A 67 18.05 -8.38 0.12
CA SER A 67 18.17 -6.95 0.44
C SER A 67 17.61 -6.66 1.84
N PRO A 68 17.90 -5.49 2.44
CA PRO A 68 17.27 -5.09 3.70
C PRO A 68 15.89 -4.40 3.49
N ILE A 69 15.38 -4.35 2.27
CA ILE A 69 14.16 -3.61 1.92
C ILE A 69 13.00 -4.58 1.74
N MET A 70 11.85 -4.23 2.30
CA MET A 70 10.58 -4.97 2.21
C MET A 70 9.45 -3.97 1.97
N ASN A 71 8.28 -4.43 1.50
CA ASN A 71 7.09 -3.58 1.50
C ASN A 71 6.60 -3.33 2.93
N ALA A 72 5.91 -2.22 3.13
CA ALA A 72 5.28 -1.93 4.42
C ALA A 72 4.05 -2.82 4.65
N ALA A 73 3.90 -3.33 5.87
CA ALA A 73 2.68 -4.03 6.29
C ALA A 73 1.44 -3.14 6.10
N GLY A 74 0.33 -3.77 5.72
CA GLY A 74 -0.95 -3.07 5.51
C GLY A 74 -1.12 -2.42 4.13
N MET A 75 -0.12 -2.44 3.26
CA MET A 75 -0.26 -2.03 1.88
C MET A 75 -1.04 -3.07 1.07
N PHE A 76 -0.63 -4.32 1.18
CA PHE A 76 -1.24 -5.48 0.52
C PHE A 76 -1.70 -6.46 1.60
N LYS A 77 -2.99 -6.42 1.94
CA LYS A 77 -3.51 -7.12 3.12
C LYS A 77 -3.82 -8.59 2.89
N ASN A 78 -4.16 -8.94 1.66
CA ASN A 78 -4.65 -10.26 1.29
C ASN A 78 -3.65 -11.04 0.42
N GLY A 79 -2.36 -10.69 0.43
CA GLY A 79 -1.35 -11.33 -0.41
C GLY A 79 -1.26 -10.79 -1.85
N GLU A 80 -2.00 -9.73 -2.17
CA GLU A 80 -1.97 -9.13 -3.50
C GLU A 80 -0.61 -8.54 -3.84
N CYS A 81 -0.30 -8.45 -5.13
CA CYS A 81 0.93 -7.81 -5.65
C CYS A 81 2.23 -8.45 -5.14
N TYR A 82 2.21 -9.72 -4.69
CA TYR A 82 3.42 -10.42 -4.25
C TYR A 82 4.52 -10.42 -5.32
N GLU A 83 4.17 -10.83 -6.54
CA GLU A 83 5.10 -10.89 -7.66
C GLU A 83 5.70 -9.52 -7.99
N MET A 84 4.87 -8.46 -8.00
CA MET A 84 5.35 -7.10 -8.23
C MET A 84 6.38 -6.67 -7.19
N VAL A 85 6.10 -6.90 -5.90
CA VAL A 85 7.02 -6.57 -4.80
C VAL A 85 8.33 -7.35 -4.93
N ALA A 86 8.24 -8.63 -5.30
CA ALA A 86 9.40 -9.47 -5.55
C ALA A 86 10.24 -8.96 -6.74
N LEU A 87 9.61 -8.61 -7.86
CA LEU A 87 10.29 -8.08 -9.05
C LEU A 87 10.96 -6.72 -8.81
N GLN A 88 10.46 -5.94 -7.87
CA GLN A 88 11.09 -4.68 -7.44
C GLN A 88 12.25 -4.86 -6.45
N GLY A 89 12.67 -6.08 -6.16
CA GLY A 89 13.88 -6.36 -5.37
C GLY A 89 13.66 -6.45 -3.87
N ALA A 90 12.42 -6.52 -3.40
CA ALA A 90 12.13 -6.73 -1.99
C ALA A 90 12.68 -8.09 -1.52
N ALA A 91 13.25 -8.12 -0.32
CA ALA A 91 13.82 -9.33 0.27
C ALA A 91 12.76 -10.26 0.85
N ALA A 92 11.68 -9.70 1.34
CA ALA A 92 10.52 -10.41 1.83
C ALA A 92 9.25 -9.61 1.56
N TYR A 93 8.13 -10.29 1.61
CA TYR A 93 6.81 -9.70 1.46
C TYR A 93 6.10 -9.66 2.83
N LEU A 94 5.64 -8.49 3.22
CA LEU A 94 4.86 -8.29 4.44
C LEU A 94 3.37 -8.18 4.07
N GLY A 95 2.65 -9.29 4.22
CA GLY A 95 1.19 -9.33 4.11
C GLY A 95 0.49 -8.91 5.41
N GLY A 96 -0.81 -8.68 5.34
CA GLY A 96 -1.66 -8.45 6.52
C GLY A 96 -1.75 -6.99 6.99
N THR A 97 -2.34 -6.76 8.12
CA THR A 97 -2.80 -7.74 9.11
C THR A 97 -4.05 -8.46 8.59
N SER A 98 -4.07 -9.78 8.69
CA SER A 98 -5.27 -10.58 8.51
C SER A 98 -5.94 -10.87 9.86
N THR A 99 -7.18 -11.28 9.83
CA THR A 99 -7.96 -11.71 10.99
C THR A 99 -8.62 -13.05 10.67
N PHE A 100 -8.97 -13.84 11.68
CA PHE A 100 -9.57 -15.14 11.45
C PHE A 100 -10.77 -15.06 10.50
N ASN A 101 -11.72 -14.18 10.79
CA ASN A 101 -12.81 -13.86 9.88
C ASN A 101 -12.47 -12.63 9.04
N GLY A 102 -12.91 -12.59 7.77
CA GLY A 102 -12.79 -11.43 6.92
C GLY A 102 -13.45 -10.17 7.52
N ARG A 103 -12.88 -9.01 7.23
CA ARG A 103 -13.37 -7.70 7.67
C ARG A 103 -13.48 -6.74 6.49
N VAL A 104 -14.64 -6.12 6.36
CA VAL A 104 -14.86 -5.11 5.31
C VAL A 104 -14.08 -3.81 5.61
N GLY A 105 -13.82 -3.55 6.89
CA GLY A 105 -13.21 -2.30 7.34
C GLY A 105 -14.25 -1.27 7.77
N PHE A 106 -13.78 -0.04 8.05
CA PHE A 106 -14.66 0.99 8.57
C PHE A 106 -15.31 1.83 7.46
N TYR A 107 -16.58 2.10 7.71
CA TYR A 107 -17.35 3.13 7.03
C TYR A 107 -17.78 4.16 8.08
N LYS A 108 -17.33 5.39 7.96
CA LYS A 108 -17.62 6.45 8.92
C LYS A 108 -17.92 7.77 8.20
N ASN A 109 -19.01 8.41 8.58
CA ASN A 109 -19.42 9.72 8.04
C ASN A 109 -19.56 9.76 6.51
N GLY A 110 -20.01 8.66 5.89
CA GLY A 110 -20.13 8.56 4.44
C GLY A 110 -18.82 8.22 3.71
N ILE A 111 -17.74 7.92 4.43
CA ILE A 111 -16.44 7.61 3.84
C ILE A 111 -16.07 6.16 4.15
N PHE A 112 -15.77 5.40 3.10
CA PHE A 112 -15.31 4.02 3.19
C PHE A 112 -13.79 3.97 3.25
N LEU A 113 -13.23 3.20 4.18
CA LEU A 113 -11.79 3.05 4.42
C LEU A 113 -11.06 4.40 4.51
N PRO A 114 -11.37 5.24 5.52
CA PRO A 114 -10.84 6.59 5.62
C PRO A 114 -9.31 6.64 5.66
N PHE A 115 -8.74 7.47 4.79
CA PHE A 115 -7.30 7.70 4.67
C PHE A 115 -7.03 9.15 4.27
N VAL A 116 -5.98 9.75 4.83
CA VAL A 116 -5.55 11.10 4.45
C VAL A 116 -4.03 11.31 4.65
N PRO A 117 -3.33 11.92 3.68
CA PRO A 117 -1.95 12.37 3.85
C PRO A 117 -1.90 13.79 4.46
N TYR A 118 -0.81 14.05 5.18
CA TYR A 118 -0.45 15.37 5.76
C TYR A 118 0.91 15.80 5.19
N PRO A 119 0.95 16.50 4.04
CA PRO A 119 2.21 16.81 3.36
C PRO A 119 3.17 17.67 4.20
N GLY A 120 2.65 18.60 4.97
CA GLY A 120 3.47 19.49 5.81
C GLY A 120 4.29 18.75 6.87
N SER A 121 3.72 17.73 7.49
CA SER A 121 4.40 16.87 8.48
C SER A 121 5.01 15.61 7.88
N ARG A 122 4.85 15.37 6.56
CA ARG A 122 5.25 14.14 5.86
C ARG A 122 4.65 12.87 6.50
N ALA A 123 3.46 13.00 7.06
CA ALA A 123 2.73 11.92 7.71
C ALA A 123 1.47 11.53 6.92
N ALA A 124 0.87 10.43 7.33
CA ALA A 124 -0.46 10.04 6.89
C ALA A 124 -1.20 9.38 8.05
N SER A 125 -2.52 9.46 8.04
CA SER A 125 -3.34 8.70 8.96
C SER A 125 -4.42 7.91 8.24
N ASN A 126 -4.91 6.87 8.89
CA ASN A 126 -5.99 6.07 8.37
C ASN A 126 -6.89 5.52 9.48
N TRP A 127 -8.10 5.13 9.07
CA TRP A 127 -9.11 4.52 9.90
C TRP A 127 -9.69 3.31 9.17
N LEU A 128 -8.83 2.45 8.64
CA LEU A 128 -9.25 1.38 7.73
C LEU A 128 -10.03 0.27 8.43
N GLY A 129 -9.76 -0.01 9.72
CA GLY A 129 -10.45 -1.05 10.48
C GLY A 129 -10.04 -2.48 10.09
N LEU A 130 -8.79 -2.67 9.70
CA LEU A 130 -8.21 -3.96 9.32
C LEU A 130 -9.01 -4.68 8.21
N PRO A 131 -9.33 -4.04 7.05
CA PRO A 131 -10.02 -4.73 5.99
C PRO A 131 -9.14 -5.87 5.44
N ASN A 132 -9.71 -7.08 5.37
CA ASN A 132 -9.03 -8.27 4.83
C ASN A 132 -10.06 -9.38 4.57
N GLU A 133 -9.67 -10.39 3.77
CA GLU A 133 -10.54 -11.49 3.38
C GLU A 133 -10.62 -12.63 4.42
N GLY A 134 -9.83 -12.55 5.49
CA GLY A 134 -9.73 -13.57 6.53
C GLY A 134 -8.59 -14.57 6.31
N ASP A 135 -8.06 -15.14 7.41
CA ASP A 135 -6.93 -16.06 7.36
C ASP A 135 -7.13 -17.27 6.44
N PRO A 136 -8.32 -17.91 6.39
CA PRO A 136 -8.55 -19.06 5.50
C PRO A 136 -8.40 -18.72 4.01
N PHE A 137 -8.57 -17.46 3.66
CA PHE A 137 -8.45 -16.96 2.28
C PHE A 137 -7.02 -16.51 1.97
N VAL A 138 -6.43 -15.75 2.89
CA VAL A 138 -5.08 -15.18 2.75
C VAL A 138 -4.02 -16.27 2.73
N SER A 139 -4.18 -17.32 3.54
CA SER A 139 -3.23 -18.43 3.62
C SER A 139 -3.16 -19.33 2.38
N LYS A 140 -4.10 -19.18 1.44
CA LYS A 140 -4.16 -19.94 0.18
C LYS A 140 -3.51 -19.23 -1.00
N ARG A 141 -3.08 -17.99 -0.82
CA ARG A 141 -2.41 -17.19 -1.85
C ARG A 141 -0.89 -17.23 -1.72
#